data_fb9e6bca103787473723868b64703dec
#
_entry.id   fb9e6bca103787473723868b64703dec
#
_cell.length_a   1.000
_cell.length_b   1.000
_cell.length_c   1.000
_cell.angle_alpha   90.00
_cell.angle_beta   90.00
_cell.angle_gamma   90.00
#
_symmetry.space_group_name_H-M   'P 1'
#
loop_
_entity.id
_entity.type
_entity.pdbx_description
1 polymer ?
#
loop_
_entity_poly.entity_id
_entity_poly.type
_entity_poly.pdbx_seq_one_letter_code
_entity_poly.pdbx_strand_id
1 'polypeptide(L)'
;RVSFQKGDKIAIADPNEKGTSAAYMDGQFGTFVIEPSDKTGNDNRAMGRLKYVGESYLQYTEDKNYLIKLGVDAPENFLGYSDFDEATNALGLLKDWEPHSKDFPQDAIPFLWKGNKGKNMFGAINYLAREQLNVFSFLTFNVDGDDRNIFPFLLKVSKEEYETYAQNKKNLNAWRTLFYNTRLDVSKLAQWERVFQYAETQGMFLHFKTHETETDHLMDDGVFGTEGKLYYRELIARFGHHLSMNWNLGEENNQPTEEVLKVAEYVHKLDPYKHHLVLHTYPNQDDRYNDFIGDQSPLTGASLQLRDPEFKDVHPRVLKWRDKSNASGKKWALSVDEPGNAKIALLPDDEDREHNLARGNALWGTLMAGGFGVEWYFGYDSPNSDLSCQDFRSRDLFWDQNRYALQFFKQIPFWEMSPADELTADEKSFCFAKKDHIYVVFIPMELKTTSLDIGTSGKEFSIQWYNPR
;
A
#
# COMPACT_ATOMS: atom_id res chain seq x y z
N ARG A 1 -30.61 9.50 3.65
CA ARG A 1 -31.57 8.72 4.46
C ARG A 1 -30.83 7.64 5.22
N VAL A 2 -31.17 7.43 6.50
CA VAL A 2 -30.61 6.38 7.36
C VAL A 2 -31.60 5.20 7.40
N SER A 3 -31.08 3.96 7.30
CA SER A 3 -31.82 2.74 7.62
C SER A 3 -31.15 2.09 8.81
N PHE A 4 -31.84 2.04 9.96
CA PHE A 4 -31.34 1.47 11.20
C PHE A 4 -32.33 0.42 11.70
N GLN A 5 -31.95 -0.85 11.55
CA GLN A 5 -32.85 -1.98 11.77
C GLN A 5 -32.27 -2.98 12.77
N LYS A 6 -33.14 -3.68 13.45
CA LYS A 6 -32.83 -4.83 14.31
C LYS A 6 -33.11 -6.12 13.54
N GLY A 7 -32.23 -7.10 13.68
CA GLY A 7 -32.38 -8.41 13.06
C GLY A 7 -31.54 -9.45 13.77
N ASP A 8 -31.81 -10.71 13.50
CA ASP A 8 -31.10 -11.85 14.08
C ASP A 8 -29.79 -12.17 13.37
N LYS A 9 -29.56 -11.54 12.23
CA LYS A 9 -28.35 -11.70 11.44
C LYS A 9 -27.41 -10.54 11.65
N ILE A 10 -26.11 -10.80 11.60
CA ILE A 10 -25.10 -9.76 11.53
C ILE A 10 -25.35 -8.95 10.26
N ALA A 11 -25.24 -7.62 10.35
CA ALA A 11 -25.57 -6.67 9.28
C ALA A 11 -24.63 -6.67 8.06
N ILE A 12 -24.32 -7.86 7.58
CA ILE A 12 -23.61 -8.17 6.32
C ILE A 12 -24.56 -8.57 5.23
N ALA A 13 -25.82 -8.58 5.59
CA ALA A 13 -26.86 -9.12 4.75
C ALA A 13 -27.02 -8.34 3.46
N ASP A 14 -27.56 -9.02 2.50
CA ASP A 14 -28.15 -8.47 1.30
C ASP A 14 -28.92 -7.17 1.65
N PRO A 15 -28.70 -6.06 0.93
CA PRO A 15 -29.48 -4.82 1.12
C PRO A 15 -30.99 -5.04 1.00
N ASN A 16 -31.42 -6.18 0.51
CA ASN A 16 -32.82 -6.61 0.45
C ASN A 16 -33.30 -7.33 1.72
N GLU A 17 -32.43 -7.75 2.63
CA GLU A 17 -32.86 -8.29 3.92
C GLU A 17 -33.40 -7.17 4.82
N LYS A 18 -34.65 -7.30 5.17
CA LYS A 18 -35.34 -6.33 6.02
C LYS A 18 -35.41 -6.85 7.45
N GLY A 19 -34.80 -6.12 8.35
CA GLY A 19 -35.04 -6.26 9.79
C GLY A 19 -36.31 -5.50 10.21
N THR A 20 -36.56 -5.46 11.49
CA THR A 20 -37.54 -4.54 12.08
C THR A 20 -36.90 -3.20 12.38
N SER A 21 -37.64 -2.11 12.20
CA SER A 21 -37.14 -0.77 12.53
C SER A 21 -36.61 -0.73 13.96
N ALA A 22 -35.40 -0.15 14.15
CA ALA A 22 -34.86 0.10 15.47
C ALA A 22 -35.53 1.30 16.16
N ALA A 23 -36.46 1.96 15.51
CA ALA A 23 -37.10 3.23 15.87
C ALA A 23 -36.14 4.42 15.98
N TYR A 24 -35.04 4.24 16.73
CA TYR A 24 -33.99 5.24 16.85
C TYR A 24 -33.26 5.41 15.52
N MET A 25 -33.24 6.63 15.00
CA MET A 25 -32.60 7.04 13.73
C MET A 25 -33.09 6.34 12.44
N ASP A 26 -33.93 5.32 12.49
CA ASP A 26 -34.46 4.68 11.30
C ASP A 26 -35.38 5.60 10.52
N GLY A 27 -35.16 5.71 9.22
CA GLY A 27 -35.91 6.58 8.33
C GLY A 27 -35.52 8.05 8.38
N GLN A 28 -34.65 8.49 9.28
CA GLN A 28 -34.18 9.87 9.32
C GLN A 28 -33.45 10.23 8.01
N PHE A 29 -33.55 11.47 7.65
CA PHE A 29 -32.87 12.02 6.47
C PHE A 29 -32.38 13.44 6.73
N GLY A 30 -31.40 13.84 5.98
CA GLY A 30 -30.88 15.21 5.94
C GLY A 30 -30.34 15.51 4.56
N THR A 31 -30.00 16.76 4.35
CA THR A 31 -29.32 17.25 3.15
C THR A 31 -28.03 17.95 3.56
N PHE A 32 -27.05 17.87 2.69
CA PHE A 32 -25.80 18.64 2.83
C PHE A 32 -25.41 19.15 1.43
N VAL A 33 -24.64 20.22 1.41
CA VAL A 33 -24.08 20.78 0.17
C VAL A 33 -22.62 20.30 0.08
N ILE A 34 -22.24 19.84 -1.09
CA ILE A 34 -20.84 19.56 -1.41
C ILE A 34 -20.30 20.80 -2.09
N GLU A 35 -19.35 21.45 -1.46
CA GLU A 35 -18.65 22.61 -1.98
C GLU A 35 -17.30 22.21 -2.57
N PRO A 36 -16.71 23.00 -3.47
CA PRO A 36 -15.34 22.80 -3.92
C PRO A 36 -14.37 22.78 -2.74
N SER A 37 -13.32 21.96 -2.83
CA SER A 37 -12.29 21.91 -1.80
C SER A 37 -11.55 23.25 -1.71
N ASP A 38 -11.28 23.71 -0.48
CA ASP A 38 -10.42 24.84 -0.16
C ASP A 38 -8.97 24.44 0.11
N LYS A 39 -8.66 23.17 -0.04
CA LYS A 39 -7.34 22.60 0.23
C LYS A 39 -6.38 22.84 -0.92
N THR A 40 -5.09 22.87 -0.61
CA THR A 40 -4.00 23.16 -1.56
C THR A 40 -2.78 22.28 -1.27
N GLY A 41 -1.80 22.31 -2.17
CA GLY A 41 -0.54 21.59 -2.01
C GLY A 41 -0.70 20.07 -2.11
N ASN A 42 -0.07 19.33 -1.21
CA ASN A 42 -0.07 17.88 -1.25
C ASN A 42 -1.30 17.23 -0.58
N ASP A 43 -2.19 18.01 0.03
CA ASP A 43 -3.40 17.46 0.62
C ASP A 43 -4.24 16.74 -0.44
N ASN A 44 -4.52 15.46 -0.23
CA ASN A 44 -5.29 14.65 -1.19
C ASN A 44 -6.65 15.26 -1.52
N ARG A 45 -7.22 16.05 -0.60
CA ARG A 45 -8.49 16.76 -0.81
C ARG A 45 -8.38 17.93 -1.80
N ALA A 46 -7.17 18.38 -2.13
CA ALA A 46 -6.92 19.34 -3.22
C ALA A 46 -6.84 18.64 -4.57
N MET A 47 -6.24 17.44 -4.60
CA MET A 47 -6.04 16.67 -5.84
C MET A 47 -7.27 15.88 -6.26
N GLY A 48 -8.17 15.64 -5.32
CA GLY A 48 -9.35 14.81 -5.52
C GLY A 48 -9.08 13.32 -5.37
N ARG A 49 -10.06 12.51 -5.71
CA ARG A 49 -9.95 11.05 -5.55
C ARG A 49 -9.01 10.44 -6.57
N LEU A 50 -8.11 9.60 -6.10
CA LEU A 50 -7.25 8.78 -6.95
C LEU A 50 -8.07 7.61 -7.51
N LYS A 51 -7.98 7.39 -8.82
CA LYS A 51 -8.74 6.36 -9.52
C LYS A 51 -7.89 5.57 -10.50
N TYR A 52 -8.23 4.30 -10.64
CA TYR A 52 -7.84 3.52 -11.81
C TYR A 52 -8.69 3.98 -13.00
N VAL A 53 -8.03 4.33 -14.09
CA VAL A 53 -8.66 4.91 -15.30
C VAL A 53 -8.51 4.01 -16.54
N GLY A 54 -8.19 2.73 -16.34
CA GLY A 54 -7.96 1.79 -17.44
C GLY A 54 -6.54 1.85 -18.03
N GLU A 55 -5.65 2.57 -17.36
CA GLU A 55 -4.26 2.77 -17.79
C GLU A 55 -3.27 2.20 -16.75
N SER A 56 -1.98 2.18 -17.09
CA SER A 56 -0.92 1.67 -16.20
C SER A 56 -0.61 2.57 -15.01
N TYR A 57 -1.29 3.70 -14.88
CA TYR A 57 -1.14 4.67 -13.81
C TYR A 57 -2.48 5.06 -13.22
N LEU A 58 -2.48 5.41 -11.93
CA LEU A 58 -3.65 5.95 -11.25
C LEU A 58 -3.70 7.48 -11.43
N GLN A 59 -4.90 8.03 -11.60
CA GLN A 59 -5.13 9.45 -11.87
C GLN A 59 -6.00 10.10 -10.80
N TYR A 60 -5.62 11.28 -10.34
CA TYR A 60 -6.45 12.13 -9.49
C TYR A 60 -7.60 12.78 -10.28
N THR A 61 -8.76 12.90 -9.64
CA THR A 61 -9.99 13.34 -10.35
C THR A 61 -10.05 14.83 -10.61
N GLU A 62 -9.45 15.67 -9.75
CA GLU A 62 -9.54 17.12 -9.86
C GLU A 62 -8.39 17.71 -10.68
N ASP A 63 -7.18 17.51 -10.26
CA ASP A 63 -5.99 18.08 -10.93
C ASP A 63 -5.53 17.30 -12.17
N LYS A 64 -6.09 16.11 -12.39
CA LYS A 64 -5.77 15.18 -13.50
C LYS A 64 -4.33 14.68 -13.52
N ASN A 65 -3.55 14.92 -12.50
CA ASN A 65 -2.20 14.39 -12.37
C ASN A 65 -2.23 12.88 -12.15
N TYR A 66 -1.15 12.24 -12.56
CA TYR A 66 -0.94 10.81 -12.32
C TYR A 66 0.00 10.60 -11.13
N LEU A 67 -0.25 9.55 -10.36
CA LEU A 67 0.56 9.21 -9.21
C LEU A 67 1.81 8.44 -9.64
N ILE A 68 2.97 8.86 -9.11
CA ILE A 68 4.12 8.00 -8.87
C ILE A 68 4.19 7.75 -7.37
N LYS A 69 4.13 6.50 -6.97
CA LYS A 69 4.07 6.04 -5.57
C LYS A 69 5.47 5.65 -5.11
N LEU A 70 6.02 6.36 -4.11
CA LEU A 70 7.30 6.00 -3.50
C LEU A 70 7.20 6.16 -1.98
N GLY A 71 7.58 5.13 -1.24
CA GLY A 71 7.59 5.20 0.23
C GLY A 71 7.97 3.89 0.90
N VAL A 72 7.46 3.67 2.09
CA VAL A 72 7.89 2.59 2.97
C VAL A 72 6.92 1.43 2.98
N ASP A 73 7.47 0.23 2.98
CA ASP A 73 6.80 -1.04 3.20
C ASP A 73 7.34 -1.67 4.48
N ALA A 74 6.72 -1.34 5.58
CA ALA A 74 7.00 -1.91 6.90
C ALA A 74 5.67 -2.24 7.58
N PRO A 75 4.83 -3.11 6.95
CA PRO A 75 3.44 -3.25 7.28
C PRO A 75 3.19 -4.07 8.54
N GLU A 76 4.11 -4.98 8.88
CA GLU A 76 3.93 -6.04 9.86
C GLU A 76 3.43 -5.53 11.21
N ASN A 77 3.96 -4.39 11.66
CA ASN A 77 3.58 -3.80 12.92
C ASN A 77 3.45 -2.26 12.89
N PHE A 78 3.27 -1.66 11.72
CA PHE A 78 3.03 -0.22 11.60
C PHE A 78 1.85 0.23 12.48
N LEU A 79 0.73 -0.49 12.43
CA LEU A 79 -0.44 -0.25 13.29
C LEU A 79 -0.36 -0.96 14.65
N GLY A 80 0.72 -1.65 14.96
CA GLY A 80 1.01 -2.16 16.30
C GLY A 80 1.61 -1.04 17.16
N TYR A 81 0.83 -0.03 17.50
CA TYR A 81 1.30 1.19 18.15
C TYR A 81 0.81 1.32 19.60
N SER A 82 1.74 1.66 20.49
CA SER A 82 1.53 1.64 21.94
C SER A 82 0.44 2.59 22.46
N ASP A 83 0.12 3.64 21.72
CA ASP A 83 -0.90 4.61 22.12
C ASP A 83 -2.33 4.19 21.74
N PHE A 84 -2.48 3.17 20.89
CA PHE A 84 -3.82 2.66 20.57
C PHE A 84 -4.46 1.97 21.77
N ASP A 85 -5.78 2.05 21.83
CA ASP A 85 -6.55 1.31 22.83
C ASP A 85 -6.36 -0.20 22.61
N GLU A 86 -6.31 -0.93 23.71
CA GLU A 86 -6.11 -2.39 23.70
C GLU A 86 -4.89 -2.84 22.88
N ALA A 87 -3.84 -2.00 22.79
CA ALA A 87 -2.58 -2.39 22.19
C ALA A 87 -1.93 -3.54 22.98
N THR A 88 -1.53 -4.59 22.28
CA THR A 88 -0.82 -5.78 22.83
C THR A 88 0.64 -5.74 22.44
N ASN A 89 1.48 -6.45 23.17
CA ASN A 89 2.92 -6.53 22.91
C ASN A 89 3.42 -7.98 23.02
N ALA A 90 2.84 -8.87 22.24
CA ALA A 90 3.07 -10.30 22.33
C ALA A 90 4.54 -10.69 22.11
N LEU A 91 5.21 -10.07 21.16
CA LEU A 91 6.59 -10.39 20.78
C LEU A 91 7.62 -9.33 21.21
N GLY A 92 7.21 -8.28 21.92
CA GLY A 92 8.09 -7.17 22.28
C GLY A 92 8.38 -6.21 21.12
N LEU A 93 7.59 -6.27 20.04
CA LEU A 93 7.80 -5.53 18.79
C LEU A 93 6.86 -4.33 18.62
N LEU A 94 6.11 -3.98 19.67
CA LEU A 94 5.16 -2.88 19.64
C LEU A 94 5.88 -1.55 19.33
N LYS A 95 5.39 -0.83 18.34
CA LYS A 95 5.94 0.48 17.96
C LYS A 95 5.55 1.55 18.97
N ASP A 96 6.46 2.47 19.23
CA ASP A 96 6.19 3.72 19.96
C ASP A 96 6.54 4.96 19.16
N TRP A 97 7.31 4.79 18.06
CA TRP A 97 7.76 5.85 17.15
C TRP A 97 8.43 7.01 17.89
N GLU A 98 9.03 6.77 19.06
CA GLU A 98 9.61 7.79 19.93
C GLU A 98 10.62 8.69 19.22
N PRO A 99 11.54 8.19 18.37
CA PRO A 99 12.48 9.04 17.65
C PRO A 99 11.82 10.12 16.77
N HIS A 100 10.56 9.90 16.36
CA HIS A 100 9.77 10.85 15.58
C HIS A 100 8.95 11.82 16.43
N SER A 101 9.05 11.80 17.76
CA SER A 101 8.41 12.79 18.63
C SER A 101 8.79 14.24 18.30
N LYS A 102 10.04 14.46 17.84
CA LYS A 102 10.58 15.75 17.40
C LYS A 102 10.02 16.24 16.05
N ASP A 103 9.44 15.37 15.26
CA ASP A 103 8.88 15.68 13.95
C ASP A 103 7.38 16.00 14.02
N PHE A 104 6.79 15.95 15.20
CA PHE A 104 5.38 16.23 15.40
C PHE A 104 5.04 17.69 15.04
N PRO A 105 4.19 17.94 14.05
CA PRO A 105 3.84 19.28 13.62
C PRO A 105 2.59 19.81 14.34
N GLN A 106 2.43 21.12 14.39
CA GLN A 106 1.32 21.77 15.10
C GLN A 106 -0.06 21.50 14.45
N ASP A 107 -0.09 21.30 13.14
CA ASP A 107 -1.32 21.01 12.40
C ASP A 107 -1.86 19.59 12.67
N ALA A 108 -1.07 18.69 13.26
CA ALA A 108 -1.50 17.39 13.70
C ALA A 108 -2.25 17.41 15.07
N ILE A 109 -2.22 18.51 15.80
CA ILE A 109 -2.90 18.61 17.12
C ILE A 109 -4.38 18.19 17.06
N PRO A 110 -5.19 18.58 16.05
CA PRO A 110 -6.60 18.18 15.99
C PRO A 110 -6.84 16.67 15.87
N PHE A 111 -5.82 15.90 15.45
CA PHE A 111 -5.91 14.46 15.26
C PHE A 111 -5.53 13.66 16.52
N LEU A 112 -4.90 14.29 17.51
CA LEU A 112 -4.54 13.63 18.78
C LEU A 112 -5.80 13.08 19.49
N TRP A 113 -5.61 11.99 20.23
CA TRP A 113 -6.66 11.41 21.06
C TRP A 113 -6.21 11.30 22.53
N LYS A 114 -7.19 11.25 23.44
CA LYS A 114 -6.95 11.10 24.89
C LYS A 114 -5.78 11.96 25.42
N GLY A 115 -5.80 13.24 25.09
CA GLY A 115 -4.73 14.18 25.43
C GLY A 115 -3.66 14.27 24.35
N ASN A 116 -2.50 13.64 24.54
CA ASN A 116 -1.37 13.73 23.61
C ASN A 116 -1.07 12.41 22.89
N LYS A 117 -1.96 11.44 22.92
CA LYS A 117 -1.74 10.15 22.24
C LYS A 117 -1.76 10.30 20.74
N GLY A 118 -0.92 9.52 20.07
CA GLY A 118 -0.71 9.57 18.61
C GLY A 118 0.43 10.46 18.16
N LYS A 119 0.98 11.28 19.04
CA LYS A 119 1.99 12.30 18.70
C LYS A 119 3.15 11.76 17.88
N ASN A 120 3.74 10.66 18.32
CA ASN A 120 4.95 10.12 17.70
C ASN A 120 4.65 9.51 16.31
N MET A 121 3.51 8.85 16.16
CA MET A 121 3.06 8.30 14.87
C MET A 121 2.78 9.42 13.86
N PHE A 122 2.15 10.52 14.27
CA PHE A 122 1.99 11.68 13.40
C PHE A 122 3.33 12.31 13.04
N GLY A 123 4.30 12.29 13.96
CA GLY A 123 5.68 12.70 13.69
C GLY A 123 6.32 11.82 12.60
N ALA A 124 6.17 10.50 12.69
CA ALA A 124 6.69 9.56 11.68
C ALA A 124 6.09 9.82 10.29
N ILE A 125 4.77 9.99 10.20
CA ILE A 125 4.09 10.31 8.93
C ILE A 125 4.55 11.68 8.40
N ASN A 126 4.67 12.70 9.25
CA ASN A 126 5.15 14.01 8.84
C ASN A 126 6.60 13.96 8.34
N TYR A 127 7.46 13.15 8.96
CA TYR A 127 8.82 12.95 8.48
C TYR A 127 8.82 12.39 7.05
N LEU A 128 8.09 11.29 6.79
CA LEU A 128 7.97 10.71 5.45
C LEU A 128 7.46 11.73 4.42
N ALA A 129 6.43 12.50 4.77
CA ALA A 129 5.88 13.53 3.88
C ALA A 129 6.90 14.64 3.58
N ARG A 130 7.71 15.05 4.55
CA ARG A 130 8.78 16.05 4.35
C ARG A 130 9.90 15.55 3.45
N GLU A 131 10.20 14.24 3.49
CA GLU A 131 11.10 13.60 2.54
C GLU A 131 10.46 13.40 1.16
N GLN A 132 9.22 13.88 0.96
CA GLN A 132 8.41 13.74 -0.24
C GLN A 132 8.06 12.30 -0.59
N LEU A 133 8.18 11.39 0.35
CA LEU A 133 7.58 10.08 0.24
C LEU A 133 6.06 10.23 0.37
N ASN A 134 5.31 9.42 -0.38
CA ASN A 134 3.87 9.60 -0.48
C ASN A 134 3.05 8.34 -0.25
N VAL A 135 3.66 7.32 0.34
CA VAL A 135 2.97 6.07 0.70
C VAL A 135 3.59 5.45 1.93
N PHE A 136 2.79 4.77 2.69
CA PHE A 136 3.17 3.74 3.64
C PHE A 136 2.14 2.61 3.60
N SER A 137 2.62 1.38 3.76
CA SER A 137 1.78 0.20 3.87
C SER A 137 1.53 -0.17 5.32
N PHE A 138 0.45 -0.87 5.57
CA PHE A 138 0.10 -1.41 6.89
C PHE A 138 -0.86 -2.58 6.75
N LEU A 139 -0.67 -3.56 7.61
CA LEU A 139 -1.62 -4.64 7.81
C LEU A 139 -2.76 -4.18 8.72
N THR A 140 -3.97 -4.66 8.45
CA THR A 140 -5.14 -4.42 9.32
C THR A 140 -5.55 -5.66 10.12
N PHE A 141 -4.93 -6.82 9.81
CA PHE A 141 -5.11 -8.06 10.54
C PHE A 141 -3.86 -8.92 10.47
N ASN A 142 -3.08 -8.92 11.54
CA ASN A 142 -1.87 -9.72 11.73
C ASN A 142 -1.80 -10.21 13.18
N VAL A 143 -2.10 -11.50 13.38
CA VAL A 143 -2.11 -12.15 14.71
C VAL A 143 -1.33 -13.45 14.74
N ASP A 144 -0.81 -13.92 13.61
CA ASP A 144 -0.01 -15.14 13.47
C ASP A 144 1.20 -15.00 12.54
N GLY A 145 1.39 -13.84 11.92
CA GLY A 145 2.54 -13.52 11.07
C GLY A 145 3.80 -13.20 11.87
N ASP A 146 4.65 -12.42 11.28
CA ASP A 146 5.91 -11.97 11.87
C ASP A 146 5.70 -11.05 13.08
N ASP A 147 4.64 -10.26 13.08
CA ASP A 147 4.08 -9.64 14.32
C ASP A 147 2.70 -10.26 14.64
N ARG A 148 2.16 -9.90 15.83
CA ARG A 148 0.91 -10.47 16.36
C ARG A 148 0.07 -9.46 17.11
N ASN A 149 0.27 -8.19 16.84
CA ASN A 149 -0.30 -7.11 17.65
C ASN A 149 -1.38 -6.32 16.91
N ILE A 150 -1.69 -6.68 15.65
CA ILE A 150 -2.63 -5.92 14.83
C ILE A 150 -3.91 -6.70 14.59
N PHE A 151 -4.98 -6.22 15.15
CA PHE A 151 -6.32 -6.78 14.91
C PHE A 151 -7.41 -5.75 15.21
N PRO A 152 -8.49 -5.75 14.41
CA PRO A 152 -9.62 -4.82 14.60
C PRO A 152 -10.70 -5.38 15.51
N PHE A 153 -10.52 -6.58 16.07
CA PHE A 153 -11.53 -7.30 16.84
C PHE A 153 -11.35 -7.12 18.34
N LEU A 154 -12.44 -7.29 19.11
CA LEU A 154 -12.38 -7.32 20.56
C LEU A 154 -11.85 -8.66 21.07
N LEU A 155 -10.98 -8.64 22.07
CA LEU A 155 -10.53 -9.84 22.77
C LEU A 155 -11.66 -10.40 23.66
N LYS A 156 -11.75 -11.73 23.74
CA LYS A 156 -12.56 -12.47 24.71
C LYS A 156 -11.83 -12.73 26.02
N VAL A 157 -10.52 -12.66 25.97
CA VAL A 157 -9.59 -12.94 27.07
C VAL A 157 -8.92 -11.65 27.52
N SER A 158 -8.18 -11.69 28.63
CA SER A 158 -7.38 -10.54 29.03
C SER A 158 -6.23 -10.31 28.04
N LYS A 159 -5.68 -9.11 28.06
CA LYS A 159 -4.49 -8.75 27.26
C LYS A 159 -3.33 -9.67 27.57
N GLU A 160 -3.06 -9.91 28.84
CA GLU A 160 -1.95 -10.75 29.32
C GLU A 160 -2.13 -12.21 28.90
N GLU A 161 -3.36 -12.69 28.89
CA GLU A 161 -3.68 -14.04 28.43
C GLU A 161 -3.45 -14.17 26.93
N TYR A 162 -3.88 -13.18 26.13
CA TYR A 162 -3.60 -13.11 24.70
C TYR A 162 -2.10 -13.09 24.40
N GLU A 163 -1.35 -12.19 25.06
CA GLU A 163 0.11 -12.07 24.85
C GLU A 163 0.84 -13.37 25.20
N THR A 164 0.48 -13.99 26.32
CA THR A 164 1.04 -15.30 26.70
C THR A 164 0.76 -16.38 25.65
N TYR A 165 -0.44 -16.38 25.10
CA TYR A 165 -0.83 -17.32 24.05
C TYR A 165 -0.04 -17.05 22.76
N ALA A 166 -0.02 -15.81 22.29
CA ALA A 166 0.63 -15.41 21.07
C ALA A 166 2.15 -15.63 21.06
N GLN A 167 2.83 -15.47 22.21
CA GLN A 167 4.25 -15.77 22.35
C GLN A 167 4.61 -17.23 22.05
N ASN A 168 3.71 -18.15 22.36
CA ASN A 168 4.02 -19.57 22.30
C ASN A 168 3.82 -20.24 20.93
N LYS A 169 3.43 -19.50 19.88
CA LYS A 169 3.18 -19.99 18.50
C LYS A 169 2.30 -21.24 18.41
N LYS A 170 1.52 -21.57 19.43
CA LYS A 170 0.78 -22.81 19.47
C LYS A 170 -0.66 -22.60 19.06
N ASN A 171 -0.88 -22.81 17.77
CA ASN A 171 -2.21 -23.14 17.27
C ASN A 171 -3.23 -22.03 17.37
N LEU A 172 -3.19 -21.06 16.46
CA LEU A 172 -4.24 -20.06 16.31
C LEU A 172 -5.60 -20.63 15.90
N ASN A 173 -5.78 -21.96 15.85
CA ASN A 173 -7.08 -22.60 15.98
C ASN A 173 -7.90 -22.09 17.18
N ALA A 174 -7.24 -21.29 18.05
CA ALA A 174 -7.87 -20.50 19.11
C ALA A 174 -8.50 -19.16 18.65
N TRP A 175 -8.48 -18.83 17.36
CA TRP A 175 -9.13 -17.61 16.84
C TRP A 175 -10.50 -17.38 17.47
N ARG A 176 -11.37 -18.37 17.45
CA ARG A 176 -12.71 -18.29 18.02
C ARG A 176 -12.76 -18.27 19.54
N THR A 177 -11.68 -18.66 20.23
CA THR A 177 -11.58 -18.62 21.68
C THR A 177 -10.99 -17.32 22.21
N LEU A 178 -10.06 -16.71 21.44
CA LEU A 178 -9.37 -15.49 21.83
C LEU A 178 -10.14 -14.23 21.44
N PHE A 179 -10.88 -14.26 20.35
CA PHE A 179 -11.52 -13.08 19.77
C PHE A 179 -13.04 -13.20 19.69
N TYR A 180 -13.73 -12.06 19.82
CA TYR A 180 -15.10 -11.91 19.36
C TYR A 180 -15.07 -11.69 17.84
N ASN A 181 -14.96 -12.76 17.07
CA ASN A 181 -14.78 -12.78 15.61
C ASN A 181 -15.86 -12.03 14.78
N THR A 182 -16.91 -11.53 15.43
CA THR A 182 -17.98 -10.71 14.82
C THR A 182 -18.18 -9.37 15.53
N ARG A 183 -17.25 -8.96 16.40
CA ARG A 183 -17.32 -7.70 17.12
C ARG A 183 -15.98 -6.95 17.01
N LEU A 184 -16.06 -5.78 16.41
CA LEU A 184 -14.89 -4.94 16.19
C LEU A 184 -14.65 -3.99 17.37
N ASP A 185 -13.38 -3.64 17.57
CA ASP A 185 -12.97 -2.61 18.52
C ASP A 185 -13.17 -1.23 17.89
N VAL A 186 -14.33 -0.65 18.18
CA VAL A 186 -14.74 0.64 17.62
C VAL A 186 -13.80 1.77 18.07
N SER A 187 -13.24 1.68 19.28
CA SER A 187 -12.32 2.70 19.81
C SER A 187 -10.99 2.69 19.06
N LYS A 188 -10.40 1.52 18.89
CA LYS A 188 -9.15 1.34 18.11
C LYS A 188 -9.33 1.77 16.66
N LEU A 189 -10.41 1.33 16.00
CA LEU A 189 -10.70 1.72 14.63
C LEU A 189 -10.92 3.23 14.46
N ALA A 190 -11.52 3.89 15.45
CA ALA A 190 -11.64 5.36 15.44
C ALA A 190 -10.29 6.07 15.63
N GLN A 191 -9.31 5.42 16.25
CA GLN A 191 -7.94 5.94 16.36
C GLN A 191 -7.16 5.72 15.06
N TRP A 192 -7.32 4.57 14.41
CA TRP A 192 -6.79 4.35 13.06
C TRP A 192 -7.30 5.40 12.07
N GLU A 193 -8.59 5.71 12.13
CA GLU A 193 -9.21 6.76 11.32
C GLU A 193 -8.49 8.11 11.47
N ARG A 194 -8.10 8.51 12.69
CA ARG A 194 -7.35 9.74 12.93
C ARG A 194 -5.98 9.74 12.27
N VAL A 195 -5.32 8.57 12.28
CA VAL A 195 -4.03 8.39 11.60
C VAL A 195 -4.20 8.55 10.09
N PHE A 196 -5.20 7.90 9.51
CA PHE A 196 -5.46 7.96 8.06
C PHE A 196 -5.93 9.35 7.61
N GLN A 197 -6.78 10.02 8.39
CA GLN A 197 -7.17 11.40 8.13
C GLN A 197 -5.97 12.34 8.13
N TYR A 198 -5.07 12.21 9.09
CA TYR A 198 -3.85 13.01 9.10
C TYR A 198 -2.98 12.71 7.88
N ALA A 199 -2.74 11.43 7.58
CA ALA A 199 -1.97 11.00 6.41
C ALA A 199 -2.55 11.58 5.10
N GLU A 200 -3.89 11.63 4.97
CA GLU A 200 -4.57 12.25 3.83
C GLU A 200 -4.22 13.75 3.68
N THR A 201 -4.11 14.48 4.80
CA THR A 201 -3.70 15.90 4.77
C THR A 201 -2.25 16.08 4.32
N GLN A 202 -1.43 15.04 4.48
CA GLN A 202 -0.02 15.04 4.08
C GLN A 202 0.21 14.51 2.66
N GLY A 203 -0.84 14.13 1.94
CA GLY A 203 -0.74 13.61 0.57
C GLY A 203 -0.32 12.13 0.49
N MET A 204 -0.48 11.39 1.58
CA MET A 204 -0.12 9.98 1.61
C MET A 204 -1.15 9.12 0.89
N PHE A 205 -0.65 8.15 0.14
CA PHE A 205 -1.40 7.00 -0.33
C PHE A 205 -1.47 5.97 0.80
N LEU A 206 -2.66 5.52 1.13
CA LEU A 206 -2.89 4.52 2.17
C LEU A 206 -2.92 3.13 1.54
N HIS A 207 -1.86 2.35 1.74
CA HIS A 207 -1.81 0.98 1.23
C HIS A 207 -2.37 0.00 2.27
N PHE A 208 -3.65 -0.31 2.16
CA PHE A 208 -4.32 -1.30 3.00
C PHE A 208 -3.95 -2.71 2.55
N LYS A 209 -3.03 -3.38 3.24
CA LYS A 209 -2.82 -4.82 3.19
C LYS A 209 -3.79 -5.44 4.20
N THR A 210 -4.81 -6.17 3.73
CA THR A 210 -5.96 -6.52 4.57
C THR A 210 -5.65 -7.59 5.61
N HIS A 211 -4.75 -8.51 5.31
CA HIS A 211 -4.30 -9.55 6.25
C HIS A 211 -2.95 -10.10 5.81
N GLU A 212 -2.27 -10.74 6.74
CA GLU A 212 -1.07 -11.54 6.53
C GLU A 212 -1.45 -12.96 6.09
N THR A 213 -0.54 -13.63 5.37
CA THR A 213 -0.76 -14.99 4.85
C THR A 213 -1.09 -16.00 5.95
N GLU A 214 -0.45 -15.91 7.12
CA GLU A 214 -0.71 -16.80 8.26
C GLU A 214 -2.08 -16.58 8.89
N THR A 215 -2.71 -15.43 8.63
CA THR A 215 -4.02 -15.08 9.19
C THR A 215 -5.18 -15.27 8.20
N ASP A 216 -4.88 -15.52 6.94
CA ASP A 216 -5.87 -15.57 5.86
C ASP A 216 -6.90 -16.73 6.00
N HIS A 217 -6.54 -17.77 6.75
CA HIS A 217 -7.38 -18.93 7.01
C HIS A 217 -8.20 -18.84 8.30
N LEU A 218 -8.02 -17.81 9.12
CA LEU A 218 -8.67 -17.70 10.44
C LEU A 218 -10.15 -17.37 10.33
N MET A 219 -10.52 -16.42 9.47
CA MET A 219 -11.90 -16.04 9.25
C MET A 219 -12.63 -17.13 8.43
N ASP A 220 -13.76 -17.60 8.96
CA ASP A 220 -14.59 -18.62 8.32
C ASP A 220 -13.82 -19.89 7.93
N ASP A 221 -12.74 -20.23 8.64
CA ASP A 221 -11.85 -21.38 8.37
C ASP A 221 -11.23 -21.34 6.96
N GLY A 222 -10.91 -20.13 6.46
CA GLY A 222 -10.28 -19.88 5.15
C GLY A 222 -11.24 -19.88 3.96
N VAL A 223 -12.55 -20.04 4.19
CA VAL A 223 -13.58 -19.91 3.16
C VAL A 223 -14.29 -18.57 3.31
N PHE A 224 -14.40 -17.79 2.25
CA PHE A 224 -15.00 -16.47 2.32
C PHE A 224 -16.47 -16.49 2.74
N GLY A 225 -16.74 -16.31 4.00
CA GLY A 225 -18.04 -16.45 4.65
C GLY A 225 -18.50 -15.18 5.38
N THR A 226 -19.16 -15.40 6.52
CA THR A 226 -19.78 -14.33 7.32
C THR A 226 -18.76 -13.41 7.99
N GLU A 227 -17.70 -13.98 8.55
CA GLU A 227 -16.66 -13.24 9.27
C GLU A 227 -15.86 -12.37 8.30
N GLY A 228 -15.41 -12.94 7.18
CA GLY A 228 -14.70 -12.22 6.14
C GLY A 228 -15.54 -11.10 5.51
N LYS A 229 -16.82 -11.35 5.24
CA LYS A 229 -17.74 -10.32 4.74
C LYS A 229 -17.93 -9.17 5.73
N LEU A 230 -18.08 -9.48 7.01
CA LEU A 230 -18.18 -8.44 8.04
C LEU A 230 -16.90 -7.61 8.11
N TYR A 231 -15.76 -8.26 8.11
CA TYR A 231 -14.45 -7.62 8.15
C TYR A 231 -14.26 -6.61 7.02
N TYR A 232 -14.38 -7.06 5.77
CA TYR A 232 -14.24 -6.17 4.61
C TYR A 232 -15.30 -5.07 4.58
N ARG A 233 -16.53 -5.37 4.97
CA ARG A 233 -17.60 -4.37 5.05
C ARG A 233 -17.27 -3.26 6.03
N GLU A 234 -16.75 -3.59 7.21
CA GLU A 234 -16.36 -2.59 8.20
C GLU A 234 -15.18 -1.74 7.73
N LEU A 235 -14.15 -2.36 7.14
CA LEU A 235 -13.02 -1.61 6.58
C LEU A 235 -13.51 -0.61 5.51
N ILE A 236 -14.32 -1.08 4.56
CA ILE A 236 -14.85 -0.23 3.48
C ILE A 236 -15.75 0.87 4.05
N ALA A 237 -16.65 0.54 4.98
CA ALA A 237 -17.56 1.52 5.55
C ALA A 237 -16.86 2.61 6.35
N ARG A 238 -15.74 2.27 7.01
CA ARG A 238 -14.97 3.23 7.82
C ARG A 238 -13.96 4.00 6.99
N PHE A 239 -13.20 3.33 6.15
CA PHE A 239 -11.99 3.87 5.53
C PHE A 239 -12.13 4.10 4.03
N GLY A 240 -13.12 3.49 3.37
CA GLY A 240 -13.30 3.65 1.91
C GLY A 240 -13.65 5.07 1.45
N HIS A 241 -13.82 6.03 2.35
CA HIS A 241 -14.02 7.43 1.99
C HIS A 241 -12.70 8.17 1.69
N HIS A 242 -11.55 7.65 2.15
CA HIS A 242 -10.25 8.27 1.85
C HIS A 242 -9.99 8.37 0.36
N LEU A 243 -9.28 9.42 -0.04
CA LEU A 243 -9.18 9.81 -1.45
C LEU A 243 -8.05 9.09 -2.19
N SER A 244 -6.97 8.78 -1.52
CA SER A 244 -5.78 8.16 -2.10
C SER A 244 -5.44 6.87 -1.36
N MET A 245 -5.96 5.75 -1.87
CA MET A 245 -5.80 4.43 -1.24
C MET A 245 -6.03 3.28 -2.21
N ASN A 246 -5.67 2.09 -1.78
CA ASN A 246 -6.02 0.83 -2.42
C ASN A 246 -6.55 -0.19 -1.41
N TRP A 247 -7.14 -1.26 -1.95
CA TRP A 247 -7.36 -2.51 -1.23
C TRP A 247 -6.41 -3.57 -1.75
N ASN A 248 -5.48 -4.03 -0.93
CA ASN A 248 -4.66 -5.19 -1.20
C ASN A 248 -5.26 -6.39 -0.46
N LEU A 249 -5.61 -7.43 -1.21
CA LEU A 249 -6.36 -8.59 -0.72
C LEU A 249 -5.50 -9.61 0.06
N GLY A 250 -4.55 -9.11 0.79
CA GLY A 250 -3.65 -9.87 1.66
C GLY A 250 -2.20 -9.80 1.19
N GLU A 251 -1.31 -9.84 2.15
CA GLU A 251 0.13 -9.96 1.95
C GLU A 251 0.49 -11.43 1.78
N GLU A 252 1.38 -11.71 0.82
CA GLU A 252 1.80 -13.07 0.48
C GLU A 252 0.63 -14.06 0.31
N ASN A 253 -0.51 -13.55 -0.18
CA ASN A 253 -1.74 -14.30 -0.24
C ASN A 253 -1.58 -15.65 -0.94
N ASN A 254 -1.94 -16.72 -0.26
CA ASN A 254 -1.87 -18.10 -0.75
C ASN A 254 -3.24 -18.81 -0.80
N GLN A 255 -4.33 -18.09 -0.55
CA GLN A 255 -5.68 -18.64 -0.63
C GLN A 255 -5.97 -19.19 -2.03
N PRO A 256 -6.85 -20.18 -2.16
CA PRO A 256 -7.29 -20.68 -3.46
C PRO A 256 -7.81 -19.56 -4.36
N THR A 257 -7.52 -19.62 -5.66
CA THR A 257 -7.95 -18.61 -6.66
C THR A 257 -9.45 -18.30 -6.55
N GLU A 258 -10.29 -19.32 -6.33
CA GLU A 258 -11.75 -19.14 -6.18
C GLU A 258 -12.10 -18.27 -4.97
N GLU A 259 -11.42 -18.42 -3.84
CA GLU A 259 -11.68 -17.62 -2.64
C GLU A 259 -11.21 -16.16 -2.85
N VAL A 260 -10.05 -15.97 -3.44
CA VAL A 260 -9.55 -14.62 -3.81
C VAL A 260 -10.54 -13.91 -4.74
N LEU A 261 -11.08 -14.60 -5.74
CA LEU A 261 -12.08 -14.04 -6.64
C LEU A 261 -13.36 -13.64 -5.90
N LYS A 262 -13.86 -14.47 -4.97
CA LYS A 262 -15.02 -14.12 -4.15
C LYS A 262 -14.80 -12.86 -3.33
N VAL A 263 -13.62 -12.72 -2.71
CA VAL A 263 -13.24 -11.53 -1.96
C VAL A 263 -13.15 -10.32 -2.88
N ALA A 264 -12.44 -10.44 -4.01
CA ALA A 264 -12.26 -9.38 -4.98
C ALA A 264 -13.59 -8.83 -5.50
N GLU A 265 -14.50 -9.73 -5.90
CA GLU A 265 -15.84 -9.36 -6.37
C GLU A 265 -16.67 -8.69 -5.27
N TYR A 266 -16.59 -9.20 -4.04
CA TYR A 266 -17.31 -8.62 -2.90
C TYR A 266 -16.81 -7.20 -2.59
N VAL A 267 -15.50 -7.01 -2.48
CA VAL A 267 -14.89 -5.70 -2.24
C VAL A 267 -15.23 -4.75 -3.38
N HIS A 268 -15.04 -5.17 -4.62
CA HIS A 268 -15.37 -4.36 -5.80
C HIS A 268 -16.86 -3.97 -5.85
N LYS A 269 -17.77 -4.87 -5.51
CA LYS A 269 -19.21 -4.59 -5.48
C LYS A 269 -19.57 -3.62 -4.37
N LEU A 270 -18.97 -3.80 -3.18
CA LEU A 270 -19.34 -3.06 -1.99
C LEU A 270 -18.71 -1.66 -1.92
N ASP A 271 -17.47 -1.51 -2.39
CA ASP A 271 -16.77 -0.23 -2.42
C ASP A 271 -17.43 0.72 -3.45
N PRO A 272 -18.08 1.81 -3.00
CA PRO A 272 -18.80 2.71 -3.90
C PRO A 272 -17.86 3.52 -4.81
N TYR A 273 -16.60 3.62 -4.44
CA TYR A 273 -15.61 4.43 -5.14
C TYR A 273 -14.74 3.64 -6.10
N LYS A 274 -14.77 2.30 -6.01
CA LYS A 274 -13.97 1.42 -6.87
C LYS A 274 -12.48 1.76 -6.80
N HIS A 275 -11.95 1.79 -5.58
CA HIS A 275 -10.53 2.02 -5.37
C HIS A 275 -9.69 0.98 -6.12
N HIS A 276 -8.45 1.32 -6.34
CA HIS A 276 -7.45 0.40 -6.87
C HIS A 276 -7.42 -0.89 -6.05
N LEU A 277 -7.58 -2.03 -6.73
CA LEU A 277 -7.71 -3.34 -6.10
C LEU A 277 -6.58 -4.23 -6.59
N VAL A 278 -5.77 -4.72 -5.68
CA VAL A 278 -4.58 -5.51 -5.97
C VAL A 278 -4.49 -6.77 -5.13
N LEU A 279 -3.64 -7.67 -5.55
CA LEU A 279 -3.21 -8.84 -4.82
C LEU A 279 -1.70 -8.81 -4.67
N HIS A 280 -1.18 -9.23 -3.52
CA HIS A 280 0.22 -9.46 -3.25
C HIS A 280 0.48 -10.95 -3.08
N THR A 281 1.42 -11.51 -3.82
CA THR A 281 1.75 -12.93 -3.80
C THR A 281 3.19 -13.13 -3.34
N TYR A 282 3.52 -14.31 -2.85
CA TYR A 282 4.93 -14.69 -2.64
C TYR A 282 5.79 -14.44 -3.90
N PRO A 283 7.08 -14.14 -3.77
CA PRO A 283 7.95 -13.73 -4.90
C PRO A 283 8.14 -14.81 -5.96
N ASN A 284 7.88 -16.07 -5.63
CA ASN A 284 7.95 -17.21 -6.54
C ASN A 284 6.58 -17.71 -7.01
N GLN A 285 5.51 -17.02 -6.66
CA GLN A 285 4.13 -17.40 -6.98
C GLN A 285 3.41 -16.36 -7.85
N ASP A 286 4.12 -15.42 -8.45
CA ASP A 286 3.52 -14.39 -9.28
C ASP A 286 2.79 -14.94 -10.52
N ASP A 287 3.06 -16.18 -10.93
CA ASP A 287 2.31 -16.82 -12.03
C ASP A 287 0.82 -16.99 -11.71
N ARG A 288 0.41 -16.93 -10.43
CA ARG A 288 -1.00 -16.85 -10.02
C ARG A 288 -1.75 -15.68 -10.64
N TYR A 289 -1.07 -14.57 -10.93
CA TYR A 289 -1.70 -13.43 -11.59
C TYR A 289 -2.32 -13.78 -12.94
N ASN A 290 -1.90 -14.88 -13.60
CA ASN A 290 -2.54 -15.34 -14.83
C ASN A 290 -4.02 -15.68 -14.64
N ASP A 291 -4.45 -16.05 -13.44
CA ASP A 291 -5.83 -16.41 -13.11
C ASP A 291 -6.72 -15.16 -12.91
N PHE A 292 -6.10 -13.96 -12.85
CA PHE A 292 -6.79 -12.72 -12.47
C PHE A 292 -6.73 -11.63 -13.54
N ILE A 293 -5.87 -11.75 -14.56
CA ILE A 293 -5.71 -10.71 -15.60
C ILE A 293 -6.95 -10.61 -16.51
N GLY A 294 -7.10 -9.44 -17.12
CA GLY A 294 -8.22 -9.16 -18.03
C GLY A 294 -9.56 -9.13 -17.29
N ASP A 295 -10.56 -9.72 -17.92
CA ASP A 295 -11.93 -9.78 -17.39
C ASP A 295 -12.14 -10.93 -16.38
N GLN A 296 -11.10 -11.69 -16.04
CA GLN A 296 -11.19 -12.79 -15.10
C GLN A 296 -11.41 -12.32 -13.67
N SER A 297 -11.02 -11.10 -13.35
CA SER A 297 -11.22 -10.52 -12.03
C SER A 297 -11.42 -9.00 -12.06
N PRO A 298 -11.96 -8.41 -10.98
CA PRO A 298 -12.03 -6.96 -10.82
C PRO A 298 -10.68 -6.31 -10.45
N LEU A 299 -9.60 -7.07 -10.28
CA LEU A 299 -8.28 -6.50 -9.97
C LEU A 299 -7.88 -5.48 -11.02
N THR A 300 -7.25 -4.40 -10.56
CA THR A 300 -6.81 -3.28 -11.41
C THR A 300 -5.30 -3.15 -11.45
N GLY A 301 -4.60 -4.03 -10.76
CA GLY A 301 -3.15 -4.08 -10.71
C GLY A 301 -2.61 -5.22 -9.89
N ALA A 302 -1.31 -5.21 -9.66
CA ALA A 302 -0.62 -6.14 -8.78
C ALA A 302 0.36 -5.38 -7.87
N SER A 303 0.49 -5.89 -6.66
CA SER A 303 1.48 -5.52 -5.65
C SER A 303 2.58 -6.58 -5.72
N LEU A 304 3.69 -6.26 -6.39
CA LEU A 304 4.72 -7.25 -6.71
C LEU A 304 5.71 -7.41 -5.57
N GLN A 305 5.96 -8.66 -5.18
CA GLN A 305 7.07 -9.05 -4.31
C GLN A 305 8.16 -9.73 -5.13
N LEU A 306 9.41 -9.38 -4.87
CA LEU A 306 10.57 -9.88 -5.59
C LEU A 306 11.68 -10.25 -4.59
N ARG A 307 12.61 -11.14 -4.98
CA ARG A 307 13.54 -11.75 -4.04
C ARG A 307 15.03 -11.66 -4.39
N ASP A 308 15.34 -11.09 -5.54
CA ASP A 308 16.75 -10.98 -5.94
C ASP A 308 17.46 -9.96 -5.03
N PRO A 309 18.55 -10.35 -4.32
CA PRO A 309 19.26 -9.45 -3.40
C PRO A 309 19.95 -8.28 -4.11
N GLU A 310 20.11 -8.34 -5.42
CA GLU A 310 20.63 -7.27 -6.26
C GLU A 310 19.53 -6.55 -7.05
N PHE A 311 18.26 -6.90 -6.80
CA PHE A 311 17.06 -6.32 -7.43
C PHE A 311 17.02 -6.45 -8.97
N LYS A 312 17.78 -7.36 -9.55
CA LYS A 312 17.88 -7.53 -11.02
C LYS A 312 16.61 -8.10 -11.65
N ASP A 313 15.78 -8.75 -10.86
CA ASP A 313 14.50 -9.32 -11.29
C ASP A 313 13.37 -8.26 -11.37
N VAL A 314 13.57 -7.05 -10.83
CA VAL A 314 12.54 -6.00 -10.77
C VAL A 314 12.08 -5.55 -12.14
N HIS A 315 12.98 -4.98 -12.95
CA HIS A 315 12.64 -4.45 -14.27
C HIS A 315 11.96 -5.48 -15.18
N PRO A 316 12.54 -6.68 -15.41
CA PRO A 316 11.91 -7.68 -16.26
C PRO A 316 10.60 -8.21 -15.72
N ARG A 317 10.38 -8.20 -14.39
CA ARG A 317 9.13 -8.66 -13.80
C ARG A 317 8.00 -7.66 -14.00
N VAL A 318 8.28 -6.37 -13.85
CA VAL A 318 7.31 -5.31 -14.15
C VAL A 318 6.94 -5.34 -15.64
N LEU A 319 7.91 -5.45 -16.54
CA LEU A 319 7.66 -5.62 -17.99
C LEU A 319 6.76 -6.84 -18.27
N LYS A 320 7.09 -8.01 -17.68
CA LYS A 320 6.30 -9.24 -17.84
C LYS A 320 4.82 -9.01 -17.57
N TRP A 321 4.50 -8.43 -16.44
CA TRP A 321 3.10 -8.27 -16.02
C TRP A 321 2.40 -7.10 -16.70
N ARG A 322 3.14 -6.06 -17.02
CA ARG A 322 2.65 -4.98 -17.88
C ARG A 322 2.20 -5.51 -19.25
N ASP A 323 3.06 -6.26 -19.91
CA ASP A 323 2.79 -6.78 -21.26
C ASP A 323 1.65 -7.81 -21.24
N LYS A 324 1.63 -8.72 -20.26
CA LYS A 324 0.56 -9.69 -20.10
C LYS A 324 -0.79 -9.02 -19.84
N SER A 325 -0.86 -8.03 -18.93
CA SER A 325 -2.10 -7.31 -18.66
C SER A 325 -2.56 -6.51 -19.87
N ASN A 326 -1.65 -5.84 -20.58
CA ASN A 326 -1.96 -5.13 -21.83
C ASN A 326 -2.53 -6.09 -22.89
N ALA A 327 -1.91 -7.25 -23.06
CA ALA A 327 -2.36 -8.27 -24.03
C ALA A 327 -3.74 -8.85 -23.67
N SER A 328 -4.12 -8.84 -22.39
CA SER A 328 -5.44 -9.28 -21.93
C SER A 328 -6.57 -8.26 -22.16
N GLY A 329 -6.23 -7.05 -22.63
CA GLY A 329 -7.19 -5.96 -22.87
C GLY A 329 -7.49 -5.09 -21.66
N LYS A 330 -6.92 -5.38 -20.48
CA LYS A 330 -7.06 -4.59 -19.26
C LYS A 330 -5.68 -4.27 -18.70
N LYS A 331 -5.21 -3.05 -18.93
CA LYS A 331 -3.91 -2.59 -18.44
C LYS A 331 -3.91 -2.52 -16.91
N TRP A 332 -2.96 -3.14 -16.28
CA TRP A 332 -2.79 -3.07 -14.84
C TRP A 332 -1.87 -1.93 -14.43
N ALA A 333 -2.21 -1.23 -13.36
CA ALA A 333 -1.29 -0.37 -12.63
C ALA A 333 -0.44 -1.26 -11.70
N LEU A 334 0.86 -1.32 -11.96
CA LEU A 334 1.79 -2.21 -11.28
C LEU A 334 2.70 -1.43 -10.35
N SER A 335 2.86 -1.87 -9.12
CA SER A 335 3.89 -1.40 -8.19
C SER A 335 4.71 -2.57 -7.66
N VAL A 336 5.95 -2.27 -7.30
CA VAL A 336 6.83 -3.21 -6.60
C VAL A 336 6.79 -2.81 -5.14
N ASP A 337 6.08 -3.58 -4.35
CA ASP A 337 5.77 -3.20 -2.97
C ASP A 337 6.64 -3.95 -1.95
N GLU A 338 7.42 -4.92 -2.43
CA GLU A 338 8.39 -5.62 -1.61
C GLU A 338 9.56 -6.09 -2.51
N PRO A 339 10.51 -5.20 -2.84
CA PRO A 339 11.69 -5.57 -3.61
C PRO A 339 12.79 -6.17 -2.73
N GLY A 340 13.51 -7.15 -3.28
CA GLY A 340 14.75 -7.64 -2.74
C GLY A 340 14.63 -8.88 -1.85
N ASN A 341 15.72 -9.24 -1.20
CA ASN A 341 15.78 -10.42 -0.35
C ASN A 341 15.03 -10.19 0.97
N ALA A 342 14.13 -11.09 1.34
CA ALA A 342 13.31 -10.97 2.53
C ALA A 342 14.09 -10.69 3.83
N LYS A 343 15.34 -11.17 3.95
CA LYS A 343 16.14 -10.95 5.16
C LYS A 343 16.69 -9.53 5.29
N ILE A 344 17.17 -8.97 4.18
CA ILE A 344 17.96 -7.74 4.20
C ILE A 344 17.32 -6.62 3.38
N ALA A 345 16.58 -6.95 2.33
CA ALA A 345 15.86 -6.01 1.43
C ALA A 345 16.55 -4.65 1.26
N LEU A 346 15.94 -3.54 1.66
CA LEU A 346 16.58 -2.22 1.69
C LEU A 346 17.35 -2.05 3.00
N LEU A 347 18.67 -2.13 2.93
CA LEU A 347 19.56 -1.91 4.07
C LEU A 347 19.49 -0.46 4.59
N PRO A 348 19.78 -0.21 5.87
CA PRO A 348 19.94 1.15 6.38
C PRO A 348 21.22 1.82 5.83
N ASP A 349 21.29 3.14 5.91
CA ASP A 349 22.40 3.97 5.40
C ASP A 349 23.76 3.60 6.00
N ASP A 350 23.80 3.08 7.22
CA ASP A 350 25.02 2.64 7.88
C ASP A 350 25.61 1.37 7.25
N GLU A 351 24.77 0.53 6.64
CA GLU A 351 25.15 -0.72 5.99
C GLU A 351 25.35 -0.57 4.48
N ASP A 352 24.55 0.27 3.81
CA ASP A 352 24.68 0.60 2.38
C ASP A 352 24.45 2.09 2.15
N ARG A 353 25.49 2.89 2.29
CA ARG A 353 25.42 4.34 2.16
C ARG A 353 25.01 4.83 0.77
N GLU A 354 25.36 4.11 -0.26
CA GLU A 354 25.16 4.52 -1.66
C GLU A 354 23.86 4.01 -2.27
N HIS A 355 23.32 2.94 -1.76
CA HIS A 355 22.11 2.26 -2.25
C HIS A 355 22.10 2.05 -3.78
N ASN A 356 23.27 1.77 -4.35
CA ASN A 356 23.43 1.74 -5.80
C ASN A 356 22.53 0.72 -6.49
N LEU A 357 22.40 -0.47 -5.88
CA LEU A 357 21.59 -1.55 -6.44
C LEU A 357 20.09 -1.25 -6.30
N ALA A 358 19.65 -0.85 -5.12
CA ALA A 358 18.26 -0.48 -4.88
C ALA A 358 17.84 0.69 -5.78
N ARG A 359 18.68 1.74 -5.88
CA ARG A 359 18.42 2.86 -6.78
C ARG A 359 18.33 2.43 -8.23
N GLY A 360 19.37 1.76 -8.74
CA GLY A 360 19.49 1.43 -10.17
C GLY A 360 18.46 0.40 -10.61
N ASN A 361 18.47 -0.74 -9.93
CA ASN A 361 17.73 -1.92 -10.38
C ASN A 361 16.27 -1.92 -9.91
N ALA A 362 15.98 -1.42 -8.70
CA ALA A 362 14.61 -1.40 -8.20
C ALA A 362 13.92 -0.06 -8.49
N LEU A 363 14.41 1.08 -8.00
CA LEU A 363 13.75 2.38 -8.17
C LEU A 363 13.60 2.74 -9.67
N TRP A 364 14.73 2.92 -10.34
CA TRP A 364 14.70 3.25 -11.77
C TRP A 364 14.23 2.07 -12.61
N GLY A 365 14.57 0.83 -12.22
CA GLY A 365 14.08 -0.37 -12.90
C GLY A 365 12.55 -0.44 -12.96
N THR A 366 11.87 -0.16 -11.86
CA THR A 366 10.39 -0.12 -11.81
C THR A 366 9.82 0.99 -12.68
N LEU A 367 10.32 2.22 -12.51
CA LEU A 367 9.77 3.39 -13.20
C LEU A 367 10.01 3.33 -14.70
N MET A 368 11.19 2.87 -15.14
CA MET A 368 11.53 2.70 -16.54
C MET A 368 10.79 1.53 -17.21
N ALA A 369 10.36 0.52 -16.45
CA ALA A 369 9.48 -0.54 -16.93
C ALA A 369 8.00 -0.11 -17.02
N GLY A 370 7.67 1.13 -16.65
CA GLY A 370 6.31 1.65 -16.64
C GLY A 370 5.47 1.20 -15.44
N GLY A 371 6.11 0.78 -14.35
CA GLY A 371 5.48 0.63 -13.04
C GLY A 371 5.17 2.00 -12.41
N PHE A 372 4.10 2.08 -11.62
CA PHE A 372 3.72 3.36 -11.04
C PHE A 372 4.36 3.64 -9.68
N GLY A 373 5.18 2.73 -9.12
CA GLY A 373 5.89 3.01 -7.90
C GLY A 373 6.57 1.83 -7.23
N VAL A 374 7.25 2.18 -6.13
CA VAL A 374 7.94 1.23 -5.24
C VAL A 374 7.62 1.56 -3.80
N GLU A 375 7.38 0.53 -3.00
CA GLU A 375 7.41 0.60 -1.55
C GLU A 375 8.59 -0.24 -1.04
N TRP A 376 9.32 0.29 -0.08
CA TRP A 376 10.58 -0.27 0.34
C TRP A 376 10.42 -1.13 1.59
N TYR A 377 10.58 -2.42 1.41
CA TYR A 377 10.66 -3.38 2.49
C TYR A 377 12.02 -3.32 3.18
N PHE A 378 12.05 -3.48 4.50
CA PHE A 378 13.29 -3.31 5.29
C PHE A 378 13.98 -4.62 5.65
N GLY A 379 13.39 -5.76 5.26
CA GLY A 379 13.87 -7.07 5.67
C GLY A 379 13.59 -7.37 7.15
N TYR A 380 13.76 -8.61 7.55
CA TYR A 380 13.51 -9.01 8.95
C TYR A 380 14.79 -9.26 9.77
N ASP A 381 15.97 -9.44 9.14
CA ASP A 381 17.24 -9.76 9.79
C ASP A 381 18.21 -8.57 9.91
N SER A 382 17.92 -7.43 9.26
CA SER A 382 18.80 -6.26 9.28
C SER A 382 18.54 -5.36 10.50
N PRO A 383 19.52 -4.55 10.93
CA PRO A 383 19.25 -3.45 11.84
C PRO A 383 18.17 -2.52 11.29
N ASN A 384 17.29 -2.04 12.15
CA ASN A 384 16.12 -1.26 11.71
C ASN A 384 15.31 -2.01 10.62
N SER A 385 15.09 -3.30 10.82
CA SER A 385 14.24 -4.14 9.98
C SER A 385 12.79 -3.67 10.03
N ASP A 386 11.91 -4.26 9.22
CA ASP A 386 10.48 -4.03 9.28
C ASP A 386 9.96 -4.08 10.73
N LEU A 387 10.25 -5.15 11.42
CA LEU A 387 9.77 -5.37 12.79
C LEU A 387 10.38 -4.41 13.83
N SER A 388 11.64 -4.02 13.66
CA SER A 388 12.41 -3.30 14.69
C SER A 388 12.58 -1.80 14.41
N CYS A 389 12.29 -1.32 13.20
CA CYS A 389 12.45 0.08 12.85
C CYS A 389 11.50 0.97 13.66
N GLN A 390 12.07 1.95 14.36
CA GLN A 390 11.36 3.02 15.08
C GLN A 390 11.71 4.40 14.51
N ASP A 391 12.72 4.48 13.63
CA ASP A 391 13.18 5.72 13.03
C ASP A 391 13.43 5.54 11.52
N PHE A 392 12.60 6.14 10.70
CA PHE A 392 12.73 6.12 9.24
C PHE A 392 13.98 6.85 8.72
N ARG A 393 14.67 7.63 9.57
CA ARG A 393 15.97 8.24 9.24
C ARG A 393 17.08 7.21 9.06
N SER A 394 16.87 5.98 9.44
CA SER A 394 17.83 4.90 9.16
C SER A 394 18.16 4.76 7.68
N ARG A 395 17.34 5.36 6.78
CA ARG A 395 17.47 5.33 5.32
C ARG A 395 17.32 6.73 4.68
N ASP A 396 17.71 7.77 5.40
CA ASP A 396 17.53 9.17 5.03
C ASP A 396 18.19 9.53 3.69
N LEU A 397 19.41 9.01 3.45
CA LEU A 397 20.12 9.20 2.17
C LEU A 397 19.39 8.56 0.99
N PHE A 398 18.69 7.46 1.23
CA PHE A 398 17.92 6.81 0.18
C PHE A 398 16.60 7.52 -0.11
N TRP A 399 16.00 8.15 0.89
CA TRP A 399 14.82 8.99 0.69
C TRP A 399 15.12 10.17 -0.22
N ASP A 400 16.31 10.77 -0.15
CA ASP A 400 16.78 11.77 -1.10
C ASP A 400 16.77 11.25 -2.55
N GLN A 401 17.25 10.03 -2.77
CA GLN A 401 17.28 9.42 -4.11
C GLN A 401 15.88 9.14 -4.64
N ASN A 402 14.93 8.73 -3.79
CA ASN A 402 13.52 8.61 -4.14
C ASN A 402 12.92 9.97 -4.54
N ARG A 403 13.21 11.01 -3.77
CA ARG A 403 12.77 12.38 -4.05
C ARG A 403 13.30 12.87 -5.42
N TYR A 404 14.55 12.59 -5.75
CA TYR A 404 15.11 12.96 -7.06
C TYR A 404 14.38 12.23 -8.20
N ALA A 405 14.10 10.95 -8.06
CA ALA A 405 13.32 10.22 -9.06
C ALA A 405 11.91 10.82 -9.25
N LEU A 406 11.20 11.11 -8.14
CA LEU A 406 9.90 11.80 -8.20
C LEU A 406 9.97 13.15 -8.92
N GLN A 407 10.97 13.97 -8.59
CA GLN A 407 11.16 15.29 -9.20
C GLN A 407 11.46 15.17 -10.69
N PHE A 408 12.21 14.16 -11.10
CA PHE A 408 12.49 13.89 -12.50
C PHE A 408 11.22 13.53 -13.26
N PHE A 409 10.47 12.53 -12.80
CA PHE A 409 9.27 12.06 -13.47
C PHE A 409 8.15 13.12 -13.52
N LYS A 410 8.07 14.01 -12.53
CA LYS A 410 7.13 15.16 -12.56
C LYS A 410 7.38 16.14 -13.72
N GLN A 411 8.57 16.11 -14.35
CA GLN A 411 8.93 17.02 -15.45
C GLN A 411 8.60 16.45 -16.83
N ILE A 412 8.21 15.19 -16.92
CA ILE A 412 7.93 14.50 -18.18
C ILE A 412 6.52 13.90 -18.18
N PRO A 413 5.89 13.75 -19.33
CA PRO A 413 4.57 13.13 -19.44
C PRO A 413 4.69 11.59 -19.38
N PHE A 414 5.17 11.04 -18.25
CA PHE A 414 5.48 9.62 -18.10
C PHE A 414 4.27 8.71 -18.40
N TRP A 415 3.04 9.18 -18.17
CA TRP A 415 1.81 8.45 -18.46
C TRP A 415 1.52 8.27 -19.96
N GLU A 416 2.20 9.02 -20.82
CA GLU A 416 2.15 8.90 -22.28
C GLU A 416 3.36 8.13 -22.86
N MET A 417 4.25 7.67 -21.99
CA MET A 417 5.50 6.99 -22.36
C MET A 417 5.37 5.47 -22.18
N SER A 418 6.26 4.73 -22.76
CA SER A 418 6.31 3.27 -22.65
C SER A 418 7.75 2.78 -22.59
N PRO A 419 8.03 1.63 -21.97
CA PRO A 419 9.31 0.96 -22.08
C PRO A 419 9.68 0.73 -23.55
N ALA A 420 10.94 0.93 -23.86
CA ALA A 420 11.50 0.85 -25.23
C ALA A 420 12.97 0.44 -25.18
N ASP A 421 13.29 -0.57 -24.37
CA ASP A 421 14.67 -1.03 -24.14
C ASP A 421 15.34 -1.53 -25.42
N GLU A 422 14.53 -2.00 -26.38
CA GLU A 422 15.01 -2.39 -27.70
C GLU A 422 15.70 -1.26 -28.47
N LEU A 423 15.56 -0.01 -28.05
CA LEU A 423 16.21 1.15 -28.65
C LEU A 423 17.64 1.38 -28.11
N THR A 424 18.02 0.74 -27.02
CA THR A 424 19.39 0.81 -26.47
C THR A 424 20.27 -0.27 -27.07
N ALA A 425 21.56 0.02 -27.23
CA ALA A 425 22.52 -0.93 -27.83
C ALA A 425 22.99 -2.02 -26.86
N ASP A 426 22.64 -1.92 -25.60
CA ASP A 426 23.02 -2.85 -24.54
C ASP A 426 21.79 -3.32 -23.75
N GLU A 427 21.94 -4.48 -23.11
CA GLU A 427 20.84 -5.11 -22.34
C GLU A 427 20.73 -4.60 -20.90
N LYS A 428 21.58 -3.63 -20.48
CA LYS A 428 21.64 -3.14 -19.10
C LYS A 428 21.03 -1.76 -18.93
N SER A 429 20.99 -0.97 -19.99
CA SER A 429 20.36 0.34 -20.01
C SER A 429 18.85 0.20 -20.19
N PHE A 430 18.08 0.97 -19.44
CA PHE A 430 16.63 1.02 -19.60
C PHE A 430 16.24 2.24 -20.43
N CYS A 431 15.33 2.06 -21.36
CA CYS A 431 14.75 3.14 -22.15
C CYS A 431 13.26 3.28 -21.91
N PHE A 432 12.80 4.49 -21.64
CA PHE A 432 11.40 4.83 -21.50
C PHE A 432 11.06 5.98 -22.42
N ALA A 433 10.12 5.79 -23.35
CA ALA A 433 9.97 6.71 -24.46
C ALA A 433 8.52 7.02 -24.86
N LYS A 434 8.30 8.26 -25.28
CA LYS A 434 7.26 8.65 -26.22
C LYS A 434 7.97 8.86 -27.55
N LYS A 435 7.95 7.84 -28.42
CA LYS A 435 8.73 7.82 -29.67
C LYS A 435 8.56 9.12 -30.46
N ASP A 436 9.64 9.62 -31.03
CA ASP A 436 9.74 10.89 -31.77
C ASP A 436 9.51 12.17 -30.95
N HIS A 437 9.39 12.08 -29.61
CA HIS A 437 9.15 13.23 -28.73
C HIS A 437 10.10 13.28 -27.55
N ILE A 438 10.11 12.27 -26.70
CA ILE A 438 10.90 12.23 -25.47
C ILE A 438 11.45 10.82 -25.31
N TYR A 439 12.74 10.74 -25.01
CA TYR A 439 13.43 9.52 -24.64
C TYR A 439 14.13 9.73 -23.29
N VAL A 440 13.90 8.85 -22.36
CA VAL A 440 14.65 8.77 -21.10
C VAL A 440 15.48 7.50 -21.16
N VAL A 441 16.78 7.63 -20.92
CA VAL A 441 17.68 6.47 -20.87
C VAL A 441 18.38 6.44 -19.54
N PHE A 442 18.15 5.39 -18.77
CA PHE A 442 18.90 5.13 -17.54
C PHE A 442 20.12 4.28 -17.88
N ILE A 443 21.30 4.81 -17.59
CA ILE A 443 22.58 4.17 -17.84
C ILE A 443 23.15 3.72 -16.49
N PRO A 444 23.28 2.41 -16.22
CA PRO A 444 23.82 1.92 -14.97
C PRO A 444 25.32 2.25 -14.83
N MET A 445 25.79 2.32 -13.57
CA MET A 445 27.15 2.80 -13.25
C MET A 445 28.28 2.00 -13.89
N GLU A 446 28.08 0.73 -14.12
CA GLU A 446 29.08 -0.15 -14.75
C GLU A 446 29.27 0.11 -16.25
N LEU A 447 28.35 0.83 -16.88
CA LEU A 447 28.47 1.23 -18.27
C LEU A 447 29.09 2.63 -18.40
N LYS A 448 30.06 2.76 -19.30
CA LYS A 448 30.66 4.06 -19.63
C LYS A 448 29.94 4.78 -20.76
N THR A 449 29.32 4.00 -21.65
CA THR A 449 28.66 4.51 -22.84
C THR A 449 27.51 3.59 -23.22
N THR A 450 26.49 4.14 -23.82
CA THR A 450 25.46 3.42 -24.56
C THR A 450 25.13 4.19 -25.85
N SER A 451 24.34 3.61 -26.72
CA SER A 451 23.74 4.31 -27.84
C SER A 451 22.23 4.09 -27.86
N LEU A 452 21.51 5.08 -28.34
CA LEU A 452 20.07 5.08 -28.51
C LEU A 452 19.73 5.17 -29.99
N ASP A 453 18.96 4.20 -30.50
CA ASP A 453 18.42 4.25 -31.85
C ASP A 453 17.11 5.06 -31.84
N ILE A 454 17.18 6.28 -32.34
CA ILE A 454 16.02 7.17 -32.49
C ILE A 454 15.40 7.11 -33.89
N GLY A 455 15.88 6.19 -34.74
CA GLY A 455 15.44 6.04 -36.11
C GLY A 455 15.87 7.21 -37.04
N THR A 456 15.13 7.37 -38.13
CA THR A 456 15.43 8.38 -39.17
C THR A 456 14.34 9.47 -39.23
N SER A 457 13.85 9.91 -38.12
CA SER A 457 12.70 10.87 -38.06
C SER A 457 13.01 12.24 -38.66
N GLY A 458 14.30 12.57 -38.87
CA GLY A 458 14.73 13.92 -39.32
C GLY A 458 14.52 15.03 -38.30
N LYS A 459 14.15 14.69 -37.04
CA LYS A 459 13.96 15.62 -35.95
C LYS A 459 15.26 15.89 -35.23
N GLU A 460 15.38 17.10 -34.69
CA GLU A 460 16.46 17.46 -33.79
C GLU A 460 16.03 17.22 -32.33
N PHE A 461 16.93 16.67 -31.53
CA PHE A 461 16.74 16.43 -30.09
C PHE A 461 17.80 17.15 -29.29
N SER A 462 17.42 17.74 -28.16
CA SER A 462 18.37 18.20 -27.15
C SER A 462 18.64 17.07 -26.15
N ILE A 463 19.88 16.94 -25.71
CA ILE A 463 20.28 15.96 -24.70
C ILE A 463 20.55 16.70 -23.39
N GLN A 464 19.98 16.16 -22.31
CA GLN A 464 20.22 16.65 -20.95
C GLN A 464 20.68 15.48 -20.08
N TRP A 465 21.63 15.75 -19.21
CA TRP A 465 22.09 14.79 -18.23
C TRP A 465 21.43 15.06 -16.88
N TYR A 466 20.93 14.01 -16.27
CA TYR A 466 20.35 14.04 -14.92
C TYR A 466 21.17 13.15 -13.98
N ASN A 467 21.56 13.67 -12.82
CA ASN A 467 22.19 12.87 -11.78
C ASN A 467 21.10 12.32 -10.84
N PRO A 468 20.89 10.99 -10.77
CA PRO A 468 19.85 10.40 -9.92
C PRO A 468 20.27 10.26 -8.45
N ARG A 469 21.41 10.88 -8.04
CA ARG A 469 21.99 10.81 -6.69
C ARG A 469 22.00 12.16 -6.03
#